data_ccbbc92db3c5e6cde8e836e44ad209f8
#
_entry.id   ccbbc92db3c5e6cde8e836e44ad209f8
#
_cell.length_a   1.000
_cell.length_b   1.000
_cell.length_c   1.000
_cell.angle_alpha   90.00
_cell.angle_beta   90.00
_cell.angle_gamma   90.00
#
_symmetry.space_group_name_H-M   'P 1'
#
loop_
_entity.id
_entity.type
_entity.pdbx_description
1 polymer ?
#
loop_
_entity_poly.entity_id
_entity_poly.type
_entity_poly.pdbx_seq_one_letter_code
_entity_poly.pdbx_strand_id
1 'polypeptide(L)'
;MKLYNSIGPNPRVVRMFMAERGITLPLEEVDLRGGENRREPYLAKNPFGQMPMLELDDGTRITEIIPICEYLDEITPGASLIGADARQRAETRMWMRRIDLNILEPLASGFRYAEGLKLFQNRIRVLPEAAAGLKLVAQDGLSRLERLLDGRFICGDCFTLADILLFVFLDFGAGVGQPLNPENTRIAAWFAAMQARPSAKA
;
A
#
# COMPACT_ATOMS: atom_id res chain seq x y z
N MET A 1 -8.74 2.93 -20.10
CA MET A 1 -8.59 2.93 -18.61
C MET A 1 -7.79 4.14 -18.16
N LYS A 2 -8.04 4.66 -16.95
CA LYS A 2 -7.25 5.70 -16.26
C LYS A 2 -7.21 5.45 -14.76
N LEU A 3 -6.14 5.89 -14.11
CA LEU A 3 -5.96 5.79 -12.66
C LEU A 3 -6.18 7.16 -12.01
N TYR A 4 -7.15 7.28 -11.13
CA TYR A 4 -7.27 8.42 -10.23
C TYR A 4 -6.18 8.32 -9.16
N ASN A 5 -5.28 9.27 -9.21
CA ASN A 5 -4.03 9.30 -8.44
C ASN A 5 -4.03 10.43 -7.42
N SER A 6 -3.18 10.34 -6.42
CA SER A 6 -2.91 11.39 -5.44
C SER A 6 -1.63 11.11 -4.68
N ILE A 7 -1.32 11.99 -3.72
CA ILE A 7 -0.26 11.76 -2.73
C ILE A 7 -0.64 10.64 -1.75
N GLY A 8 0.35 10.08 -1.09
CA GLY A 8 0.20 9.08 -0.03
C GLY A 8 0.58 7.67 -0.45
N PRO A 9 0.64 6.73 0.52
CA PRO A 9 1.15 5.40 0.28
C PRO A 9 0.24 4.58 -0.65
N ASN A 10 -1.08 4.66 -0.50
CA ASN A 10 -2.01 3.84 -1.28
C ASN A 10 -1.87 4.03 -2.80
N PRO A 11 -1.94 5.26 -3.36
CA PRO A 11 -1.69 5.46 -4.79
C PRO A 11 -0.27 5.07 -5.21
N ARG A 12 0.73 5.27 -4.35
CA ARG A 12 2.11 4.90 -4.65
C ARG A 12 2.31 3.39 -4.80
N VAL A 13 1.59 2.56 -4.03
CA VAL A 13 1.62 1.11 -4.23
C VAL A 13 1.22 0.75 -5.65
N VAL A 14 0.13 1.32 -6.17
CA VAL A 14 -0.34 1.05 -7.52
C VAL A 14 0.65 1.56 -8.57
N ARG A 15 1.22 2.77 -8.39
CA ARG A 15 2.24 3.29 -9.31
C ARG A 15 3.50 2.42 -9.34
N MET A 16 3.99 2.00 -8.17
CA MET A 16 5.14 1.10 -8.09
C MET A 16 4.86 -0.24 -8.75
N PHE A 17 3.67 -0.81 -8.50
CA PHE A 17 3.21 -2.03 -9.16
C PHE A 17 3.18 -1.88 -10.69
N MET A 18 2.60 -0.79 -11.19
CA MET A 18 2.57 -0.48 -12.62
C MET A 18 3.99 -0.38 -13.19
N ALA A 19 4.90 0.29 -12.50
CA ALA A 19 6.30 0.40 -12.94
C ALA A 19 7.00 -0.96 -13.03
N GLU A 20 6.79 -1.85 -12.05
CA GLU A 20 7.33 -3.22 -12.06
C GLU A 20 6.73 -4.11 -13.16
N ARG A 21 5.47 -3.86 -13.53
CA ARG A 21 4.77 -4.60 -14.59
C ARG A 21 4.94 -3.96 -15.98
N GLY A 22 5.62 -2.81 -16.07
CA GLY A 22 5.74 -2.07 -17.34
C GLY A 22 4.41 -1.49 -17.85
N ILE A 23 3.46 -1.23 -16.95
CA ILE A 23 2.14 -0.69 -17.26
C ILE A 23 2.19 0.82 -17.27
N THR A 24 1.63 1.43 -18.29
CA THR A 24 1.44 2.88 -18.37
C THR A 24 -0.03 3.20 -18.58
N LEU A 25 -0.60 4.01 -17.69
CA LEU A 25 -1.97 4.50 -17.76
C LEU A 25 -2.00 6.02 -17.60
N PRO A 26 -2.98 6.71 -18.20
CA PRO A 26 -3.28 8.09 -17.86
C PRO A 26 -3.56 8.23 -16.36
N LEU A 27 -2.95 9.24 -15.74
CA LEU A 27 -3.19 9.59 -14.34
C LEU A 27 -4.10 10.81 -14.28
N GLU A 28 -5.17 10.73 -13.49
CA GLU A 28 -6.03 11.87 -13.14
C GLU A 28 -5.74 12.24 -11.68
N GLU A 29 -5.07 13.37 -11.49
CA GLU A 29 -4.68 13.83 -10.15
C GLU A 29 -5.89 14.36 -9.39
N VAL A 30 -6.05 13.90 -8.15
CA VAL A 30 -7.10 14.31 -7.22
C VAL A 30 -6.47 15.02 -6.02
N ASP A 31 -6.88 16.23 -5.74
CA ASP A 31 -6.36 17.01 -4.61
C ASP A 31 -6.83 16.46 -3.25
N LEU A 32 -6.05 15.48 -2.75
CA LEU A 32 -6.31 14.90 -1.43
C LEU A 32 -6.20 15.96 -0.31
N ARG A 33 -5.24 16.89 -0.41
CA ARG A 33 -5.03 17.90 0.65
C ARG A 33 -6.19 18.89 0.69
N GLY A 34 -6.65 19.37 -0.46
CA GLY A 34 -7.81 20.21 -0.59
C GLY A 34 -9.16 19.51 -0.37
N GLY A 35 -9.14 18.17 -0.19
CA GLY A 35 -10.35 17.40 0.11
C GLY A 35 -11.27 17.18 -1.09
N GLU A 36 -10.75 17.22 -2.32
CA GLU A 36 -11.51 16.95 -3.55
C GLU A 36 -12.17 15.57 -3.49
N ASN A 37 -11.44 14.57 -2.99
CA ASN A 37 -11.94 13.20 -2.82
C ASN A 37 -13.11 13.06 -1.83
N ARG A 38 -13.48 14.12 -1.12
CA ARG A 38 -14.58 14.17 -0.14
C ARG A 38 -15.76 15.02 -0.59
N ARG A 39 -15.77 15.42 -1.84
CA ARG A 39 -16.82 16.26 -2.44
C ARG A 39 -17.32 15.63 -3.73
N GLU A 40 -18.49 16.07 -4.17
CA GLU A 40 -18.94 15.82 -5.54
C GLU A 40 -18.06 16.61 -6.54
N PRO A 41 -17.75 16.08 -7.72
CA PRO A 41 -18.29 14.82 -8.29
C PRO A 41 -17.50 13.55 -7.95
N TYR A 42 -16.43 13.61 -7.10
CA TYR A 42 -15.62 12.43 -6.80
C TYR A 42 -16.39 11.37 -6.01
N LEU A 43 -17.21 11.78 -5.02
CA LEU A 43 -18.01 10.84 -4.22
C LEU A 43 -19.05 10.07 -5.05
N ALA A 44 -19.57 10.65 -6.13
CA ALA A 44 -20.41 9.92 -7.09
C ALA A 44 -19.65 8.81 -7.84
N LYS A 45 -18.32 8.93 -7.95
CA LYS A 45 -17.46 7.90 -8.56
C LYS A 45 -16.99 6.87 -7.55
N ASN A 46 -16.61 7.31 -6.36
CA ASN A 46 -16.14 6.47 -5.25
C ASN A 46 -16.78 6.93 -3.93
N PRO A 47 -17.88 6.31 -3.48
CA PRO A 47 -18.62 6.74 -2.28
C PRO A 47 -17.81 6.71 -0.99
N PHE A 48 -16.76 5.87 -0.90
CA PHE A 48 -15.84 5.85 0.25
C PHE A 48 -14.86 7.02 0.24
N GLY A 49 -14.73 7.73 -0.89
CA GLY A 49 -13.82 8.87 -1.03
C GLY A 49 -12.34 8.50 -0.82
N GLN A 50 -11.96 7.26 -1.08
CA GLN A 50 -10.58 6.78 -0.94
C GLN A 50 -9.82 6.90 -2.26
N MET A 51 -8.50 6.85 -2.18
CA MET A 51 -7.57 6.85 -3.30
C MET A 51 -6.62 5.66 -3.17
N PRO A 52 -6.20 5.01 -4.26
CA PRO A 52 -6.53 5.27 -5.67
C PRO A 52 -7.87 4.66 -6.12
N MET A 53 -8.26 4.94 -7.38
CA MET A 53 -9.37 4.30 -8.08
C MET A 53 -9.00 4.10 -9.54
N LEU A 54 -9.27 2.92 -10.09
CA LEU A 54 -9.12 2.61 -11.51
C LEU A 54 -10.49 2.71 -12.21
N GLU A 55 -10.58 3.49 -13.27
CA GLU A 55 -11.76 3.57 -14.14
C GLU A 55 -11.46 2.86 -15.47
N LEU A 56 -12.26 1.87 -15.80
CA LEU A 56 -12.16 1.12 -17.05
C LEU A 56 -12.81 1.89 -18.22
N ASP A 57 -12.60 1.42 -19.44
CA ASP A 57 -13.13 2.08 -20.65
C ASP A 57 -14.65 1.99 -20.76
N ASP A 58 -15.26 1.01 -20.13
CA ASP A 58 -16.73 0.87 -20.02
C ASP A 58 -17.36 1.67 -18.89
N GLY A 59 -16.54 2.43 -18.12
CA GLY A 59 -16.98 3.20 -16.97
C GLY A 59 -17.03 2.43 -15.65
N THR A 60 -16.70 1.13 -15.65
CA THR A 60 -16.56 0.34 -14.42
C THR A 60 -15.45 0.91 -13.55
N ARG A 61 -15.65 0.97 -12.24
CA ARG A 61 -14.69 1.51 -11.27
C ARG A 61 -14.27 0.46 -10.28
N ILE A 62 -12.96 0.28 -10.16
CA ILE A 62 -12.32 -0.63 -9.21
C ILE A 62 -11.61 0.24 -8.18
N THR A 63 -11.91 0.00 -6.91
CA THR A 63 -11.28 0.66 -5.77
C THR A 63 -10.48 -0.36 -4.97
N GLU A 64 -9.71 0.12 -3.99
CA GLU A 64 -8.77 -0.64 -3.17
C GLU A 64 -7.51 -1.11 -3.94
N ILE A 65 -6.39 -1.04 -3.25
CA ILE A 65 -5.06 -1.27 -3.83
C ILE A 65 -4.95 -2.68 -4.43
N ILE A 66 -5.36 -3.69 -3.65
CA ILE A 66 -5.19 -5.09 -4.02
C ILE A 66 -6.04 -5.45 -5.24
N PRO A 67 -7.36 -5.17 -5.27
CA PRO A 67 -8.17 -5.41 -6.47
C PRO A 67 -7.68 -4.69 -7.71
N ILE A 68 -7.20 -3.44 -7.58
CA ILE A 68 -6.63 -2.70 -8.72
C ILE A 68 -5.39 -3.40 -9.26
N CYS A 69 -4.45 -3.77 -8.39
CA CYS A 69 -3.22 -4.45 -8.79
C CYS A 69 -3.50 -5.85 -9.36
N GLU A 70 -4.42 -6.62 -8.76
CA GLU A 70 -4.81 -7.94 -9.28
C GLU A 70 -5.44 -7.84 -10.66
N TYR A 71 -6.37 -6.90 -10.87
CA TYR A 71 -6.95 -6.67 -12.18
C TYR A 71 -5.89 -6.31 -13.23
N LEU A 72 -5.00 -5.37 -12.91
CA LEU A 72 -3.92 -4.96 -13.81
C LEU A 72 -2.94 -6.11 -14.09
N ASP A 73 -2.65 -6.94 -13.09
CA ASP A 73 -1.80 -8.13 -13.26
C ASP A 73 -2.40 -9.14 -14.23
N GLU A 74 -3.70 -9.40 -14.09
CA GLU A 74 -4.41 -10.42 -14.87
C GLU A 74 -4.54 -10.03 -16.35
N ILE A 75 -4.76 -8.75 -16.65
CA ILE A 75 -4.89 -8.28 -18.04
C ILE A 75 -3.55 -7.98 -18.73
N THR A 76 -2.43 -7.97 -17.98
CA THR A 76 -1.12 -7.60 -18.51
C THR A 76 -0.28 -8.86 -18.77
N PRO A 77 0.19 -9.10 -20.00
CA PRO A 77 1.09 -10.21 -20.29
C PRO A 77 2.38 -10.17 -19.49
N GLY A 78 3.00 -11.33 -19.27
CA GLY A 78 4.29 -11.48 -18.59
C GLY A 78 4.19 -12.11 -17.21
N ALA A 79 5.28 -12.03 -16.45
CA ALA A 79 5.36 -12.66 -15.13
C ALA A 79 4.45 -11.95 -14.12
N SER A 80 3.56 -12.71 -13.48
CA SER A 80 2.62 -12.21 -12.47
C SER A 80 3.36 -11.81 -11.19
N LEU A 81 2.95 -10.68 -10.60
CA LEU A 81 3.36 -10.29 -9.25
C LEU A 81 2.36 -10.74 -8.17
N ILE A 82 1.29 -11.42 -8.57
CA ILE A 82 0.33 -12.04 -7.64
C ILE A 82 0.59 -13.54 -7.51
N GLY A 83 1.16 -14.14 -8.54
CA GLY A 83 1.51 -15.56 -8.58
C GLY A 83 1.02 -16.27 -9.85
N ALA A 84 1.87 -17.13 -10.40
CA ALA A 84 1.63 -17.83 -11.65
C ALA A 84 0.56 -18.93 -11.54
N ASP A 85 0.41 -19.53 -10.36
CA ASP A 85 -0.54 -20.60 -10.10
C ASP A 85 -1.41 -20.35 -8.86
N ALA A 86 -2.35 -21.23 -8.58
CA ALA A 86 -3.27 -21.11 -7.46
C ALA A 86 -2.57 -21.08 -6.10
N ARG A 87 -1.48 -21.85 -5.93
CA ARG A 87 -0.73 -21.92 -4.69
C ARG A 87 0.01 -20.60 -4.44
N GLN A 88 0.75 -20.11 -5.43
CA GLN A 88 1.48 -18.85 -5.33
C GLN A 88 0.52 -17.67 -5.10
N ARG A 89 -0.61 -17.62 -5.78
CA ARG A 89 -1.64 -16.60 -5.54
C ARG A 89 -2.21 -16.66 -4.13
N ALA A 90 -2.47 -17.86 -3.61
CA ALA A 90 -2.95 -18.03 -2.24
C ALA A 90 -1.90 -17.56 -1.21
N GLU A 91 -0.63 -17.88 -1.44
CA GLU A 91 0.48 -17.47 -0.59
C GLU A 91 0.66 -15.94 -0.59
N THR A 92 0.70 -15.32 -1.76
CA THR A 92 0.80 -13.85 -1.89
C THR A 92 -0.36 -13.16 -1.18
N ARG A 93 -1.60 -13.62 -1.40
CA ARG A 93 -2.80 -13.06 -0.73
C ARG A 93 -2.77 -13.26 0.79
N MET A 94 -2.29 -14.41 1.25
CA MET A 94 -2.11 -14.66 2.68
C MET A 94 -1.12 -13.66 3.30
N TRP A 95 0.03 -13.44 2.64
CA TRP A 95 1.01 -12.46 3.12
C TRP A 95 0.50 -11.03 3.07
N MET A 96 -0.13 -10.62 1.97
CA MET A 96 -0.78 -9.30 1.89
C MET A 96 -1.76 -9.09 3.03
N ARG A 97 -2.61 -10.08 3.33
CA ARG A 97 -3.59 -9.96 4.41
C ARG A 97 -2.95 -9.88 5.81
N ARG A 98 -1.88 -10.65 6.04
CA ARG A 98 -1.11 -10.59 7.30
C ARG A 98 -0.46 -9.23 7.49
N ILE A 99 0.19 -8.71 6.45
CA ILE A 99 0.84 -7.41 6.44
C ILE A 99 -0.18 -6.31 6.67
N ASP A 100 -1.26 -6.30 5.91
CA ASP A 100 -2.33 -5.31 6.00
C ASP A 100 -2.89 -5.17 7.41
N LEU A 101 -3.34 -6.29 8.00
CA LEU A 101 -3.99 -6.28 9.31
C LEU A 101 -3.05 -5.99 10.48
N ASN A 102 -1.80 -6.47 10.40
CA ASN A 102 -0.90 -6.43 11.57
C ASN A 102 0.14 -5.31 11.50
N ILE A 103 0.35 -4.72 10.33
CA ILE A 103 1.40 -3.69 10.14
C ILE A 103 0.81 -2.43 9.53
N LEU A 104 0.20 -2.52 8.34
CA LEU A 104 -0.17 -1.34 7.55
C LEU A 104 -1.31 -0.56 8.17
N GLU A 105 -2.41 -1.22 8.51
CA GLU A 105 -3.56 -0.54 9.10
C GLU A 105 -3.23 0.05 10.49
N PRO A 106 -2.54 -0.67 11.40
CA PRO A 106 -2.07 -0.06 12.64
C PRO A 106 -1.11 1.12 12.43
N LEU A 107 -0.15 1.02 11.48
CA LEU A 107 0.77 2.11 11.14
C LEU A 107 0.02 3.33 10.58
N ALA A 108 -0.88 3.11 9.63
CA ALA A 108 -1.65 4.17 9.00
C ALA A 108 -2.62 4.84 9.98
N SER A 109 -3.30 4.07 10.82
CA SER A 109 -4.20 4.61 11.85
C SER A 109 -3.43 5.32 12.96
N GLY A 110 -2.26 4.82 13.35
CA GLY A 110 -1.33 5.51 14.25
C GLY A 110 -0.95 6.88 13.73
N PHE A 111 -0.67 7.00 12.42
CA PHE A 111 -0.43 8.28 11.76
C PHE A 111 -1.69 9.16 11.71
N ARG A 112 -2.82 8.62 11.24
CA ARG A 112 -4.08 9.37 11.08
C ARG A 112 -4.54 10.00 12.38
N TYR A 113 -4.28 9.33 13.51
CA TYR A 113 -4.74 9.74 14.84
C TYR A 113 -3.72 10.61 15.59
N ALA A 114 -2.52 10.80 15.05
CA ALA A 114 -1.46 11.64 15.62
C ALA A 114 -0.96 12.68 14.62
N GLU A 115 0.11 12.44 13.88
CA GLU A 115 0.77 13.42 12.99
C GLU A 115 -0.18 13.89 11.86
N GLY A 116 -1.04 12.99 11.38
CA GLY A 116 -2.07 13.27 10.36
C GLY A 116 -3.37 13.86 10.90
N LEU A 117 -3.52 14.02 12.21
CA LEU A 117 -4.80 14.36 12.85
C LEU A 117 -5.52 15.55 12.20
N LYS A 118 -4.80 16.64 11.95
CA LYS A 118 -5.38 17.86 11.32
C LYS A 118 -5.98 17.57 9.95
N LEU A 119 -5.42 16.62 9.20
CA LEU A 119 -5.93 16.25 7.88
C LEU A 119 -7.15 15.34 7.98
N PHE A 120 -7.19 14.45 9.00
CA PHE A 120 -8.17 13.37 9.05
C PHE A 120 -9.37 13.63 9.97
N GLN A 121 -9.26 14.50 10.98
CA GLN A 121 -10.30 14.72 11.99
C GLN A 121 -11.70 15.09 11.45
N ASN A 122 -11.76 15.74 10.27
CA ASN A 122 -12.99 16.11 9.61
C ASN A 122 -13.41 15.15 8.48
N ARG A 123 -12.69 14.02 8.33
CA ARG A 123 -12.88 13.08 7.21
C ARG A 123 -13.31 11.69 7.67
N ILE A 124 -12.81 11.28 8.82
CA ILE A 124 -13.10 9.99 9.43
C ILE A 124 -13.22 10.18 10.95
N ARG A 125 -13.76 9.19 11.64
CA ARG A 125 -13.65 9.14 13.09
C ARG A 125 -12.17 8.88 13.45
N VAL A 126 -11.59 9.76 14.25
CA VAL A 126 -10.23 9.64 14.77
C VAL A 126 -10.27 9.33 16.27
N LEU A 127 -9.30 8.59 16.76
CA LEU A 127 -9.16 8.15 18.16
C LEU A 127 -7.72 8.48 18.62
N PRO A 128 -7.42 9.76 18.92
CA PRO A 128 -6.05 10.17 19.26
C PRO A 128 -5.41 9.37 20.39
N GLU A 129 -6.21 8.95 21.35
CA GLU A 129 -5.80 8.12 22.49
C GLU A 129 -5.31 6.72 22.09
N ALA A 130 -5.71 6.22 20.93
CA ALA A 130 -5.27 4.91 20.41
C ALA A 130 -3.97 5.00 19.60
N ALA A 131 -3.52 6.19 19.21
CA ALA A 131 -2.41 6.36 18.26
C ALA A 131 -1.12 5.68 18.71
N ALA A 132 -0.71 5.88 19.96
CA ALA A 132 0.51 5.27 20.51
C ALA A 132 0.42 3.75 20.54
N GLY A 133 -0.70 3.20 20.98
CA GLY A 133 -0.92 1.75 21.01
C GLY A 133 -0.91 1.12 19.62
N LEU A 134 -1.51 1.79 18.62
CA LEU A 134 -1.51 1.31 17.24
C LEU A 134 -0.09 1.28 16.63
N LYS A 135 0.74 2.28 16.91
CA LYS A 135 2.16 2.28 16.51
C LYS A 135 2.93 1.10 17.12
N LEU A 136 2.67 0.77 18.39
CA LEU A 136 3.25 -0.43 19.03
C LEU A 136 2.76 -1.72 18.36
N VAL A 137 1.46 -1.84 18.05
CA VAL A 137 0.92 -3.00 17.32
C VAL A 137 1.61 -3.18 15.96
N ALA A 138 1.88 -2.08 15.23
CA ALA A 138 2.62 -2.14 13.97
C ALA A 138 4.06 -2.66 14.18
N GLN A 139 4.76 -2.20 15.23
CA GLN A 139 6.11 -2.66 15.57
C GLN A 139 6.12 -4.14 15.99
N ASP A 140 5.12 -4.60 16.75
CA ASP A 140 4.96 -6.02 17.09
C ASP A 140 4.73 -6.87 15.84
N GLY A 141 3.95 -6.37 14.88
CA GLY A 141 3.74 -6.99 13.56
C GLY A 141 5.06 -7.14 12.79
N LEU A 142 5.88 -6.08 12.75
CA LEU A 142 7.20 -6.09 12.13
C LEU A 142 8.16 -7.05 12.84
N SER A 143 8.21 -7.05 14.16
CA SER A 143 9.06 -7.97 14.93
C SER A 143 8.64 -9.43 14.74
N ARG A 144 7.36 -9.69 14.47
CA ARG A 144 6.88 -11.01 14.10
C ARG A 144 7.30 -11.39 12.70
N LEU A 145 7.19 -10.47 11.74
CA LEU A 145 7.63 -10.67 10.35
C LEU A 145 9.14 -10.90 10.27
N GLU A 146 9.95 -10.17 11.05
CA GLU A 146 11.42 -10.34 11.16
C GLU A 146 11.81 -11.80 11.39
N ARG A 147 11.06 -12.51 12.24
CA ARG A 147 11.31 -13.93 12.55
C ARG A 147 10.89 -14.90 11.44
N LEU A 148 9.98 -14.46 10.57
CA LEU A 148 9.39 -15.28 9.50
C LEU A 148 10.04 -15.01 8.13
N LEU A 149 10.77 -13.91 8.00
CA LEU A 149 11.44 -13.54 6.75
C LEU A 149 12.72 -14.36 6.62
N ASP A 150 12.67 -15.44 5.86
CA ASP A 150 13.77 -16.39 5.64
C ASP A 150 14.29 -16.40 4.19
N GLY A 151 13.59 -15.74 3.27
CA GLY A 151 13.93 -15.60 1.86
C GLY A 151 14.37 -14.19 1.47
N ARG A 152 14.63 -14.01 0.19
CA ARG A 152 14.98 -12.72 -0.40
C ARG A 152 13.81 -11.73 -0.38
N PHE A 153 12.58 -12.23 -0.46
CA PHE A 153 11.34 -11.48 -0.51
C PHE A 153 10.32 -12.05 0.49
N ILE A 154 9.20 -11.39 0.64
CA ILE A 154 8.12 -11.80 1.57
C ILE A 154 7.59 -13.20 1.23
N CYS A 155 7.51 -13.55 -0.06
CA CYS A 155 7.12 -14.88 -0.53
C CYS A 155 8.35 -15.71 -0.94
N GLY A 156 9.37 -15.80 -0.09
CA GLY A 156 10.60 -16.54 -0.34
C GLY A 156 11.47 -15.87 -1.41
N ASP A 157 11.70 -16.54 -2.53
CA ASP A 157 12.52 -15.99 -3.63
C ASP A 157 11.70 -15.25 -4.70
N CYS A 158 10.38 -15.16 -4.52
CA CYS A 158 9.47 -14.52 -5.46
C CYS A 158 9.13 -13.09 -5.03
N PHE A 159 9.54 -12.11 -5.84
CA PHE A 159 9.09 -10.73 -5.68
C PHE A 159 7.61 -10.61 -6.06
N THR A 160 6.80 -10.08 -5.16
CA THR A 160 5.32 -10.02 -5.30
C THR A 160 4.76 -8.68 -4.87
N LEU A 161 3.45 -8.49 -5.06
CA LEU A 161 2.72 -7.33 -4.54
C LEU A 161 2.85 -7.19 -3.00
N ALA A 162 3.08 -8.29 -2.28
CA ALA A 162 3.29 -8.24 -0.82
C ALA A 162 4.55 -7.41 -0.46
N ASP A 163 5.60 -7.51 -1.27
CA ASP A 163 6.82 -6.71 -1.10
C ASP A 163 6.57 -5.23 -1.37
N ILE A 164 5.88 -4.92 -2.46
CA ILE A 164 5.55 -3.53 -2.84
C ILE A 164 4.70 -2.89 -1.75
N LEU A 165 3.68 -3.60 -1.29
CA LEU A 165 2.75 -3.14 -0.28
C LEU A 165 3.47 -2.79 1.03
N LEU A 166 4.27 -3.71 1.55
CA LEU A 166 5.03 -3.48 2.78
C LEU A 166 6.05 -2.35 2.60
N PHE A 167 6.83 -2.36 1.52
CA PHE A 167 7.86 -1.37 1.27
C PHE A 167 7.32 0.05 1.27
N VAL A 168 6.28 0.32 0.50
CA VAL A 168 5.71 1.66 0.35
C VAL A 168 5.18 2.20 1.69
N PHE A 169 4.57 1.35 2.50
CA PHE A 169 4.07 1.77 3.80
C PHE A 169 5.17 1.97 4.84
N LEU A 170 6.23 1.18 4.81
CA LEU A 170 7.38 1.40 5.70
C LEU A 170 8.15 2.67 5.34
N ASP A 171 8.33 2.95 4.05
CA ASP A 171 8.94 4.18 3.58
C ASP A 171 8.10 5.42 3.98
N PHE A 172 6.79 5.33 3.83
CA PHE A 172 5.87 6.33 4.35
C PHE A 172 5.98 6.47 5.87
N GLY A 173 5.98 5.36 6.61
CA GLY A 173 6.11 5.33 8.08
C GLY A 173 7.37 6.05 8.57
N ALA A 174 8.50 5.79 7.94
CA ALA A 174 9.76 6.47 8.25
C ALA A 174 9.64 8.00 8.09
N GLY A 175 8.95 8.46 7.03
CA GLY A 175 8.71 9.88 6.77
C GLY A 175 7.75 10.57 7.73
N VAL A 176 6.98 9.80 8.51
CA VAL A 176 5.97 10.34 9.45
C VAL A 176 6.24 9.95 10.91
N GLY A 177 7.50 9.68 11.25
CA GLY A 177 7.92 9.44 12.63
C GLY A 177 7.68 8.00 13.15
N GLN A 178 7.54 7.05 12.24
CA GLN A 178 7.44 5.61 12.55
C GLN A 178 8.55 4.84 11.82
N PRO A 179 9.83 5.06 12.17
CA PRO A 179 10.96 4.37 11.53
C PRO A 179 10.97 2.87 11.88
N LEU A 180 11.72 2.10 11.07
CA LEU A 180 12.00 0.72 11.39
C LEU A 180 12.78 0.60 12.70
N ASN A 181 12.43 -0.40 13.51
CA ASN A 181 13.25 -0.77 14.66
C ASN A 181 14.60 -1.34 14.17
N PRO A 182 15.75 -0.79 14.61
CA PRO A 182 17.07 -1.26 14.19
C PRO A 182 17.36 -2.72 14.55
N GLU A 183 16.62 -3.32 15.47
CA GLU A 183 16.70 -4.75 15.79
C GLU A 183 16.12 -5.64 14.68
N ASN A 184 15.25 -5.12 13.82
CA ASN A 184 14.67 -5.84 12.68
C ASN A 184 15.67 -5.86 11.49
N THR A 185 16.77 -6.58 11.64
CA THR A 185 17.92 -6.54 10.72
C THR A 185 17.64 -7.16 9.35
N ARG A 186 16.82 -8.23 9.29
CA ARG A 186 16.41 -8.87 8.03
C ARG A 186 15.47 -7.95 7.24
N ILE A 187 14.49 -7.36 7.92
CA ILE A 187 13.59 -6.37 7.32
C ILE A 187 14.39 -5.15 6.85
N ALA A 188 15.37 -4.68 7.61
CA ALA A 188 16.21 -3.56 7.22
C ALA A 188 17.02 -3.87 5.94
N ALA A 189 17.60 -5.06 5.84
CA ALA A 189 18.31 -5.51 4.64
C ALA A 189 17.38 -5.64 3.43
N TRP A 190 16.20 -6.25 3.63
CA TRP A 190 15.16 -6.34 2.60
C TRP A 190 14.69 -4.94 2.17
N PHE A 191 14.43 -4.04 3.11
CA PHE A 191 13.98 -2.68 2.82
C PHE A 191 15.01 -1.90 2.00
N ALA A 192 16.31 -2.00 2.33
CA ALA A 192 17.38 -1.40 1.55
C ALA A 192 17.43 -1.95 0.11
N ALA A 193 17.24 -3.26 -0.07
CA ALA A 193 17.16 -3.86 -1.39
C ALA A 193 15.94 -3.36 -2.18
N MET A 194 14.80 -3.13 -1.52
CA MET A 194 13.61 -2.56 -2.13
C MET A 194 13.83 -1.09 -2.54
N GLN A 195 14.49 -0.29 -1.70
CA GLN A 195 14.82 1.11 -2.01
C GLN A 195 15.73 1.25 -3.24
N ALA A 196 16.60 0.26 -3.49
CA ALA A 196 17.49 0.25 -4.63
C ALA A 196 16.79 -0.04 -5.99
N ARG A 197 15.53 -0.45 -5.99
CA ARG A 197 14.78 -0.74 -7.21
C ARG A 197 14.42 0.58 -7.94
N PRO A 198 14.50 0.61 -9.28
CA PRO A 198 14.06 1.80 -10.04
C PRO A 198 12.62 2.23 -9.74
N SER A 199 11.72 1.25 -9.57
CA SER A 199 10.30 1.45 -9.24
C SER A 199 10.04 2.09 -7.87
N ALA A 200 10.99 2.05 -6.96
CA ALA A 200 10.87 2.67 -5.64
C ALA A 200 10.69 4.21 -5.69
N LYS A 201 10.98 4.81 -6.86
CA LYS A 201 10.81 6.25 -7.10
C LYS A 201 9.44 6.63 -7.68
N ALA A 202 8.56 5.66 -7.91
CA ALA A 202 7.25 5.86 -8.52
C ALA A 202 6.28 6.65 -7.60
#